data_492ccd60c382a92c0aaa4c466c0f5cde
#
_entry.id   492ccd60c382a92c0aaa4c466c0f5cde
#
_cell.length_a   1.000
_cell.length_b   1.000
_cell.length_c   1.000
_cell.angle_alpha   90.00
_cell.angle_beta   90.00
_cell.angle_gamma   90.00
#
_symmetry.space_group_name_H-M   'P 1'
#
loop_
_entity.id
_entity.type
_entity.pdbx_description
1 polymer ?
#
loop_
_entity_poly.entity_id
_entity_poly.type
_entity_poly.pdbx_seq_one_letter_code
_entity_poly.pdbx_strand_id
1 'polypeptide(L)'
;FLHPSRAWSVSSARLVPYGRVVTRSIPPVSKAALRSDTLKAFGRRKVSKMMMELDALDNEKSREKGTGPTVPSSIDWKGPLGVIKYPDPRLRAENKHITEFGRPLKELAEEMFQVMYGDNGCGLAAPQVGINYRLMVFNPEGERGKGMEMVLANPTIVSEGKDKDWFREGCLSFPGMRGKVERPTEVKIEAQDVEGNNIEFTLKGFTARVFQHEFDHLQGTLFHDRMPEEEFAAVHSRLVELEDDFVAHNPSLEDQIRRVGPKPARKLFGIL
;
A
#
# COMPACT_ATOMS: atom_id res chain seq x y z
N PHE A 1 -10.20 -10.30 -6.32
CA PHE A 1 -10.80 -10.32 -4.98
C PHE A 1 -10.15 -11.42 -4.15
N LEU A 2 -9.28 -11.05 -3.20
CA LEU A 2 -8.77 -11.93 -2.17
C LEU A 2 -9.79 -11.93 -1.03
N HIS A 3 -10.86 -12.72 -1.09
CA HIS A 3 -11.79 -12.87 0.01
C HIS A 3 -11.58 -14.23 0.68
N PRO A 4 -11.35 -14.30 2.00
CA PRO A 4 -11.19 -15.56 2.72
C PRO A 4 -12.56 -16.26 2.86
N SER A 5 -12.91 -17.12 1.91
CA SER A 5 -14.03 -18.03 2.13
C SER A 5 -13.55 -19.25 2.86
N ARG A 6 -13.78 -19.25 4.18
CA ARG A 6 -13.69 -20.32 5.18
C ARG A 6 -12.29 -20.81 5.60
N ALA A 7 -12.09 -20.67 6.90
CA ALA A 7 -11.23 -21.41 7.81
C ALA A 7 -9.69 -21.24 7.67
N TRP A 8 -9.23 -20.06 8.05
CA TRP A 8 -7.92 -19.96 8.68
C TRP A 8 -8.12 -19.32 10.04
N SER A 9 -7.81 -20.05 11.11
CA SER A 9 -7.75 -19.45 12.44
C SER A 9 -6.65 -18.41 12.44
N VAL A 10 -7.01 -17.16 12.65
CA VAL A 10 -6.05 -16.08 12.84
C VAL A 10 -5.34 -16.35 14.16
N SER A 11 -4.17 -16.98 14.09
CA SER A 11 -3.23 -16.93 15.19
C SER A 11 -2.82 -15.47 15.32
N SER A 12 -3.28 -14.84 16.40
CA SER A 12 -2.98 -13.46 16.74
C SER A 12 -1.47 -13.21 16.64
N ALA A 13 -1.05 -12.48 15.61
CA ALA A 13 0.29 -11.95 15.55
C ALA A 13 0.46 -10.99 16.72
N ARG A 14 1.14 -11.43 17.78
CA ARG A 14 1.60 -10.55 18.85
C ARG A 14 2.64 -9.63 18.23
N LEU A 15 2.30 -8.36 18.10
CA LEU A 15 3.29 -7.31 17.94
C LEU A 15 4.24 -7.39 19.14
N VAL A 16 5.47 -7.81 18.91
CA VAL A 16 6.53 -7.72 19.91
C VAL A 16 7.03 -6.27 19.83
N PRO A 17 6.80 -5.44 20.85
CA PRO A 17 7.34 -4.09 20.83
C PRO A 17 8.85 -4.18 20.99
N TYR A 18 9.59 -3.72 20.01
CA TYR A 18 11.03 -3.70 20.03
C TYR A 18 11.56 -2.64 21.01
N GLY A 19 12.61 -3.01 21.70
CA GLY A 19 13.41 -2.43 22.75
C GLY A 19 13.30 -0.93 23.00
N ARG A 20 13.06 -0.61 24.27
CA ARG A 20 13.25 0.70 24.88
C ARG A 20 14.66 1.23 24.58
N VAL A 21 14.75 2.21 23.71
CA VAL A 21 15.80 3.21 23.83
C VAL A 21 15.40 4.13 24.98
N VAL A 22 16.11 4.03 26.08
CA VAL A 22 15.92 4.93 27.22
C VAL A 22 16.56 6.27 26.86
N THR A 23 15.84 7.08 26.13
CA THR A 23 16.03 8.54 26.20
C THR A 23 15.01 9.05 27.19
N ARG A 24 15.47 9.66 28.27
CA ARG A 24 14.61 10.42 29.20
C ARG A 24 14.03 11.61 28.41
N SER A 25 12.95 11.36 27.70
CA SER A 25 12.10 12.40 27.15
C SER A 25 10.96 12.63 28.14
N ILE A 26 10.82 13.87 28.56
CA ILE A 26 9.68 14.38 29.30
C ILE A 26 8.43 14.07 28.47
N PRO A 27 7.38 13.42 29.03
CA PRO A 27 6.18 13.12 28.25
C PRO A 27 5.51 14.40 27.78
N PRO A 28 4.95 14.44 26.55
CA PRO A 28 4.18 15.59 26.10
C PRO A 28 2.94 15.73 26.98
N VAL A 29 2.88 16.78 27.75
CA VAL A 29 1.71 17.13 28.56
C VAL A 29 0.61 17.56 27.59
N SER A 30 -0.47 16.77 27.46
CA SER A 30 -1.58 17.10 26.60
C SER A 30 -2.26 18.39 27.09
N LYS A 31 -2.68 19.26 26.16
CA LYS A 31 -3.42 20.52 26.46
C LYS A 31 -4.66 20.29 27.34
N ALA A 32 -5.15 19.08 27.47
CA ALA A 32 -6.29 18.72 28.33
C ALA A 32 -5.91 18.51 29.80
N ALA A 33 -4.69 18.01 30.09
CA ALA A 33 -4.24 17.75 31.47
C ALA A 33 -3.85 19.04 32.21
N LEU A 34 -3.55 20.12 31.52
CA LEU A 34 -3.21 21.44 32.09
C LEU A 34 -4.41 22.24 32.64
N ARG A 35 -5.66 21.75 32.41
CA ARG A 35 -6.85 22.56 32.74
C ARG A 35 -7.40 22.41 34.16
N SER A 36 -7.05 21.41 34.96
CA SER A 36 -7.70 21.20 36.24
C SER A 36 -6.84 21.51 37.51
N ASP A 37 -5.55 21.21 37.48
CA ASP A 37 -4.77 21.25 38.73
C ASP A 37 -3.69 22.35 38.78
N THR A 38 -3.23 22.84 37.63
CA THR A 38 -2.20 23.88 37.54
C THR A 38 -2.77 25.31 37.72
N LEU A 39 -4.08 25.50 37.53
CA LEU A 39 -4.76 26.78 37.72
C LEU A 39 -4.84 27.23 39.19
N LYS A 40 -4.61 26.33 40.16
CA LYS A 40 -4.61 26.66 41.60
C LYS A 40 -3.25 27.07 42.11
N ALA A 41 -2.15 26.70 41.43
CA ALA A 41 -0.78 26.94 41.88
C ALA A 41 -0.12 28.20 41.29
N PHE A 42 -0.58 28.69 40.13
CA PHE A 42 -0.02 29.85 39.47
C PHE A 42 -1.13 30.82 39.05
N GLY A 43 -1.05 32.08 39.51
CA GLY A 43 -2.08 33.10 39.22
C GLY A 43 -2.36 33.22 37.72
N ARG A 44 -3.64 33.36 37.35
CA ARG A 44 -4.19 33.39 35.95
C ARG A 44 -3.40 34.23 34.93
N ARG A 45 -2.75 35.30 35.37
CA ARG A 45 -1.94 36.20 34.51
C ARG A 45 -0.62 35.53 34.00
N LYS A 46 0.02 34.65 34.83
CA LYS A 46 1.27 33.98 34.41
C LYS A 46 1.04 32.86 33.42
N VAL A 47 -0.05 32.13 33.54
CA VAL A 47 -0.42 31.04 32.64
C VAL A 47 -0.81 31.60 31.26
N SER A 48 -1.55 32.71 31.23
CA SER A 48 -1.91 33.37 29.96
C SER A 48 -0.69 33.91 29.22
N LYS A 49 0.30 34.47 29.91
CA LYS A 49 1.54 34.97 29.31
C LYS A 49 2.39 33.82 28.74
N MET A 50 2.50 32.72 29.48
CA MET A 50 3.24 31.52 29.03
C MET A 50 2.57 30.81 27.81
N MET A 51 1.23 30.83 27.73
CA MET A 51 0.52 30.34 26.56
C MET A 51 0.71 31.25 25.32
N MET A 52 0.72 32.58 25.51
CA MET A 52 1.02 33.49 24.41
C MET A 52 2.47 33.38 23.91
N GLU A 53 3.43 33.10 24.81
CA GLU A 53 4.83 32.86 24.45
C GLU A 53 5.02 31.53 23.72
N LEU A 54 4.27 30.47 24.08
CA LEU A 54 4.26 29.17 23.37
C LEU A 54 3.62 29.29 21.97
N ASP A 55 2.51 30.02 21.86
CA ASP A 55 1.86 30.27 20.56
C ASP A 55 2.72 31.16 19.66
N ALA A 56 3.53 32.08 20.22
CA ALA A 56 4.50 32.88 19.50
C ALA A 56 5.70 32.06 18.98
N LEU A 57 6.20 31.10 19.78
CA LEU A 57 7.29 30.20 19.39
C LEU A 57 6.87 29.20 18.29
N ASP A 58 5.62 28.74 18.33
CA ASP A 58 5.06 27.89 17.26
C ASP A 58 4.86 28.71 15.96
N ASN A 59 4.56 30.01 16.08
CA ASN A 59 4.39 30.90 14.93
C ASN A 59 5.74 31.39 14.34
N GLU A 60 6.80 31.51 15.14
CA GLU A 60 8.16 31.82 14.65
C GLU A 60 8.79 30.62 13.92
N LYS A 61 8.61 29.39 14.44
CA LYS A 61 9.04 28.16 13.73
C LYS A 61 8.35 27.95 12.39
N SER A 62 7.16 28.52 12.21
CA SER A 62 6.43 28.51 10.95
C SER A 62 6.92 29.58 9.95
N ARG A 63 7.70 30.57 10.38
CA ARG A 63 8.20 31.67 9.55
C ARG A 63 9.64 31.53 9.05
N GLU A 64 10.44 30.64 9.63
CA GLU A 64 11.80 30.35 9.16
C GLU A 64 11.88 29.22 8.13
N LYS A 65 10.91 29.11 7.21
CA LYS A 65 11.14 28.33 5.99
C LYS A 65 11.69 29.28 4.94
N GLY A 66 13.02 29.29 4.88
CA GLY A 66 13.78 30.03 3.89
C GLY A 66 13.35 29.69 2.47
N THR A 67 13.36 30.72 1.63
CA THR A 67 13.21 30.68 0.18
C THR A 67 14.42 29.99 -0.47
N GLY A 68 14.50 28.67 -0.36
CA GLY A 68 15.26 27.83 -1.27
C GLY A 68 14.41 27.55 -2.51
N PRO A 69 15.02 27.14 -3.65
CA PRO A 69 14.23 26.80 -4.83
C PRO A 69 13.20 25.73 -4.45
N THR A 70 11.93 26.07 -4.59
CA THR A 70 10.80 25.15 -4.35
C THR A 70 10.91 24.03 -5.36
N VAL A 71 11.47 22.91 -4.94
CA VAL A 71 11.27 21.64 -5.63
C VAL A 71 9.78 21.33 -5.42
N PRO A 72 8.96 21.22 -6.47
CA PRO A 72 7.57 20.79 -6.31
C PRO A 72 7.62 19.30 -5.97
N SER A 73 7.39 18.97 -4.74
CA SER A 73 7.52 17.65 -4.16
C SER A 73 6.26 17.18 -3.44
N SER A 74 5.10 17.74 -3.76
CA SER A 74 3.85 17.11 -3.35
C SER A 74 3.51 15.98 -4.32
N ILE A 75 3.12 14.80 -3.77
CA ILE A 75 2.50 13.74 -4.57
C ILE A 75 1.30 14.39 -5.26
N ASP A 76 1.43 14.65 -6.57
CA ASP A 76 0.37 15.30 -7.35
C ASP A 76 -0.63 14.22 -7.78
N TRP A 77 -1.83 14.30 -7.25
CA TRP A 77 -2.93 13.43 -7.61
C TRP A 77 -4.27 14.17 -7.57
N LYS A 78 -5.23 13.70 -8.34
CA LYS A 78 -6.58 14.28 -8.42
C LYS A 78 -7.61 13.18 -8.25
N GLY A 79 -8.51 13.39 -7.30
CA GLY A 79 -9.68 12.54 -7.12
C GLY A 79 -10.83 12.89 -8.07
N PRO A 80 -11.88 12.06 -8.13
CA PRO A 80 -11.95 10.77 -7.44
C PRO A 80 -11.04 9.70 -8.12
N LEU A 81 -10.41 8.84 -7.31
CA LEU A 81 -9.61 7.73 -7.81
C LEU A 81 -10.51 6.56 -8.25
N GLY A 82 -10.01 5.75 -9.15
CA GLY A 82 -10.65 4.51 -9.58
C GLY A 82 -9.62 3.49 -10.02
N VAL A 83 -9.96 2.19 -9.92
CA VAL A 83 -9.02 1.14 -10.31
C VAL A 83 -8.88 1.07 -11.82
N ILE A 84 -7.65 1.34 -12.30
CA ILE A 84 -7.30 1.13 -13.70
C ILE A 84 -7.17 -0.37 -14.00
N LYS A 85 -7.54 -0.75 -15.21
CA LYS A 85 -7.62 -2.16 -15.62
C LYS A 85 -6.49 -2.52 -16.58
N TYR A 86 -6.07 -3.77 -16.50
CA TYR A 86 -5.16 -4.35 -17.48
C TYR A 86 -5.71 -4.17 -18.92
N PRO A 87 -4.89 -3.79 -19.89
CA PRO A 87 -3.44 -3.68 -19.87
C PRO A 87 -2.91 -2.25 -19.77
N ASP A 88 -3.59 -1.33 -19.07
CA ASP A 88 -3.15 0.06 -18.93
C ASP A 88 -1.63 0.13 -18.61
N PRO A 89 -0.82 0.86 -19.41
CA PRO A 89 0.63 0.87 -19.28
C PRO A 89 1.12 1.40 -17.91
N ARG A 90 0.31 2.21 -17.22
CA ARG A 90 0.63 2.71 -15.87
C ARG A 90 0.78 1.58 -14.85
N LEU A 91 0.14 0.43 -15.05
CA LEU A 91 0.31 -0.75 -14.19
C LEU A 91 1.73 -1.34 -14.22
N ARG A 92 2.50 -1.02 -15.26
CA ARG A 92 3.88 -1.51 -15.43
C ARG A 92 4.92 -0.40 -15.42
N ALA A 93 4.49 0.84 -15.26
CA ALA A 93 5.39 1.98 -15.21
C ALA A 93 6.25 1.95 -13.94
N GLU A 94 7.40 2.62 -13.99
CA GLU A 94 8.28 2.78 -12.85
C GLU A 94 7.56 3.55 -11.72
N ASN A 95 7.66 3.04 -10.50
CA ASN A 95 7.08 3.63 -9.32
C ASN A 95 8.13 4.41 -8.53
N LYS A 96 7.96 5.72 -8.43
CA LYS A 96 8.88 6.64 -7.77
C LYS A 96 8.88 6.43 -6.26
N HIS A 97 10.03 6.64 -5.63
CA HIS A 97 10.11 6.71 -4.18
C HIS A 97 9.34 7.92 -3.64
N ILE A 98 8.67 7.72 -2.52
CA ILE A 98 8.04 8.78 -1.74
C ILE A 98 9.12 9.44 -0.91
N THR A 99 9.24 10.75 -1.02
CA THR A 99 10.19 11.57 -0.28
C THR A 99 9.51 12.58 0.63
N GLU A 100 8.20 12.76 0.47
CA GLU A 100 7.37 13.64 1.29
C GLU A 100 6.25 12.86 1.96
N PHE A 101 6.09 13.12 3.23
CA PHE A 101 5.20 12.40 4.13
C PHE A 101 4.20 13.38 4.78
N GLY A 102 3.31 12.85 5.59
CA GLY A 102 2.35 13.63 6.33
C GLY A 102 0.99 13.76 5.64
N ARG A 103 0.37 14.91 5.74
CA ARG A 103 -1.03 15.10 5.37
C ARG A 103 -1.39 14.69 3.93
N PRO A 104 -0.66 15.10 2.88
CA PRO A 104 -1.01 14.71 1.50
C PRO A 104 -0.98 13.19 1.28
N LEU A 105 0.02 12.51 1.88
CA LEU A 105 0.14 11.06 1.79
C LEU A 105 -0.99 10.34 2.54
N LYS A 106 -1.42 10.89 3.69
CA LYS A 106 -2.57 10.37 4.44
C LYS A 106 -3.88 10.50 3.67
N GLU A 107 -4.10 11.65 3.04
CA GLU A 107 -5.29 11.90 2.22
C GLU A 107 -5.34 10.94 1.01
N LEU A 108 -4.21 10.73 0.34
CA LEU A 108 -4.10 9.75 -0.74
C LEU A 108 -4.38 8.32 -0.25
N ALA A 109 -3.76 7.91 0.86
CA ALA A 109 -3.96 6.57 1.42
C ALA A 109 -5.42 6.32 1.82
N GLU A 110 -6.09 7.34 2.39
CA GLU A 110 -7.51 7.25 2.74
C GLU A 110 -8.39 7.07 1.50
N GLU A 111 -8.14 7.80 0.42
CA GLU A 111 -8.89 7.63 -0.82
C GLU A 111 -8.60 6.26 -1.46
N MET A 112 -7.37 5.78 -1.40
CA MET A 112 -7.03 4.43 -1.84
C MET A 112 -7.79 3.35 -1.05
N PHE A 113 -7.96 3.50 0.28
CA PHE A 113 -8.80 2.60 1.07
C PHE A 113 -10.26 2.65 0.64
N GLN A 114 -10.81 3.84 0.34
CA GLN A 114 -12.19 3.95 -0.15
C GLN A 114 -12.37 3.19 -1.46
N VAL A 115 -11.46 3.33 -2.40
CA VAL A 115 -11.46 2.57 -3.67
C VAL A 115 -11.33 1.08 -3.42
N MET A 116 -10.37 0.67 -2.59
CA MET A 116 -10.12 -0.72 -2.24
C MET A 116 -11.38 -1.42 -1.70
N TYR A 117 -12.01 -0.81 -0.70
CA TYR A 117 -13.23 -1.36 -0.09
C TYR A 117 -14.43 -1.27 -1.03
N GLY A 118 -14.56 -0.19 -1.81
CA GLY A 118 -15.62 -0.04 -2.81
C GLY A 118 -15.63 -1.17 -3.84
N ASP A 119 -14.45 -1.66 -4.22
CA ASP A 119 -14.27 -2.80 -5.13
C ASP A 119 -14.15 -4.16 -4.39
N ASN A 120 -14.46 -4.22 -3.08
CA ASN A 120 -14.33 -5.39 -2.21
C ASN A 120 -12.92 -6.02 -2.23
N GLY A 121 -11.89 -5.19 -2.26
CA GLY A 121 -10.48 -5.59 -2.18
C GLY A 121 -9.99 -5.70 -0.75
N CYS A 122 -8.86 -6.38 -0.57
CA CYS A 122 -8.11 -6.42 0.69
C CYS A 122 -6.71 -5.83 0.57
N GLY A 123 -6.31 -5.42 -0.63
CA GLY A 123 -5.09 -4.70 -0.94
C GLY A 123 -5.26 -3.83 -2.20
N LEU A 124 -4.47 -2.77 -2.29
CA LEU A 124 -4.42 -1.85 -3.43
C LEU A 124 -3.09 -1.11 -3.44
N ALA A 125 -2.36 -1.21 -4.55
CA ALA A 125 -1.15 -0.46 -4.79
C ALA A 125 -1.44 0.83 -5.60
N ALA A 126 -0.69 1.89 -5.37
CA ALA A 126 -0.89 3.18 -6.02
C ALA A 126 -0.86 3.13 -7.57
N PRO A 127 -0.01 2.31 -8.24
CA PRO A 127 -0.10 2.17 -9.69
C PRO A 127 -1.45 1.64 -10.18
N GLN A 128 -2.21 0.92 -9.35
CA GLN A 128 -3.55 0.44 -9.73
C GLN A 128 -4.61 1.56 -9.75
N VAL A 129 -4.32 2.71 -9.20
CA VAL A 129 -5.14 3.92 -9.32
C VAL A 129 -4.46 4.99 -10.19
N GLY A 130 -3.48 4.58 -11.00
CA GLY A 130 -2.80 5.44 -11.96
C GLY A 130 -1.75 6.37 -11.34
N ILE A 131 -1.34 6.15 -10.11
CA ILE A 131 -0.37 6.95 -9.35
C ILE A 131 0.92 6.15 -9.18
N ASN A 132 1.95 6.47 -9.97
CA ASN A 132 3.20 5.71 -9.98
C ASN A 132 4.17 6.16 -8.88
N TYR A 133 3.80 5.84 -7.64
CA TYR A 133 4.62 5.95 -6.44
C TYR A 133 4.65 4.62 -5.68
N ARG A 134 5.72 4.41 -4.91
CA ARG A 134 5.91 3.22 -4.08
C ARG A 134 5.05 3.29 -2.81
N LEU A 135 3.73 3.20 -2.99
CA LEU A 135 2.72 3.22 -1.94
C LEU A 135 1.77 2.05 -2.12
N MET A 136 1.40 1.42 -1.01
CA MET A 136 0.33 0.44 -0.96
C MET A 136 -0.51 0.60 0.30
N VAL A 137 -1.77 0.20 0.21
CA VAL A 137 -2.68 0.05 1.34
C VAL A 137 -3.25 -1.36 1.34
N PHE A 138 -3.44 -1.95 2.51
CA PHE A 138 -4.12 -3.24 2.62
C PHE A 138 -4.72 -3.47 3.99
N ASN A 139 -5.74 -4.31 4.03
CA ASN A 139 -6.37 -4.85 5.22
C ASN A 139 -6.81 -6.28 4.91
N PRO A 140 -6.17 -7.31 5.48
CA PRO A 140 -6.46 -8.71 5.15
C PRO A 140 -7.91 -9.13 5.41
N GLU A 141 -8.62 -8.44 6.31
CA GLU A 141 -10.04 -8.71 6.57
C GLU A 141 -10.97 -8.17 5.45
N GLY A 142 -10.47 -7.28 4.58
CA GLY A 142 -11.22 -6.73 3.43
C GLY A 142 -12.45 -5.90 3.82
N GLU A 143 -12.58 -5.51 5.08
CA GLU A 143 -13.71 -4.75 5.58
C GLU A 143 -13.25 -3.62 6.52
N ARG A 144 -13.72 -2.39 6.27
CA ARG A 144 -13.38 -1.23 7.09
C ARG A 144 -13.90 -1.41 8.53
N GLY A 145 -13.03 -1.09 9.48
CA GLY A 145 -13.34 -1.23 10.91
C GLY A 145 -13.14 -2.65 11.45
N LYS A 146 -12.77 -3.62 10.61
CA LYS A 146 -12.29 -4.94 11.02
C LYS A 146 -10.83 -5.10 10.66
N GLY A 147 -10.09 -5.89 11.44
CA GLY A 147 -8.65 -6.12 11.22
C GLY A 147 -7.81 -4.86 11.39
N MET A 148 -6.70 -4.79 10.67
CA MET A 148 -5.75 -3.68 10.73
C MET A 148 -5.50 -3.12 9.33
N GLU A 149 -5.81 -1.85 9.15
CA GLU A 149 -5.44 -1.08 7.97
C GLU A 149 -3.95 -0.77 8.01
N MET A 150 -3.24 -1.09 6.94
CA MET A 150 -1.81 -0.85 6.80
C MET A 150 -1.55 0.06 5.60
N VAL A 151 -0.75 1.10 5.82
CA VAL A 151 -0.24 2.00 4.78
C VAL A 151 1.27 1.87 4.76
N LEU A 152 1.83 1.44 3.64
CA LEU A 152 3.27 1.24 3.49
C LEU A 152 3.80 2.08 2.34
N ALA A 153 4.69 3.02 2.68
CA ALA A 153 5.47 3.78 1.73
C ALA A 153 6.85 3.14 1.55
N ASN A 154 7.37 3.13 0.33
CA ASN A 154 8.70 2.62 -0.02
C ASN A 154 9.01 1.20 0.51
N PRO A 155 8.07 0.25 0.46
CA PRO A 155 8.30 -1.07 1.02
C PRO A 155 9.42 -1.83 0.29
N THR A 156 10.13 -2.66 1.06
CA THR A 156 11.13 -3.63 0.57
C THR A 156 10.96 -4.96 1.28
N ILE A 157 11.27 -6.06 0.59
CA ILE A 157 11.37 -7.39 1.19
C ILE A 157 12.83 -7.59 1.63
N VAL A 158 13.04 -7.76 2.92
CA VAL A 158 14.37 -8.02 3.51
C VAL A 158 14.73 -9.49 3.43
N SER A 159 13.75 -10.36 3.71
CA SER A 159 13.91 -11.80 3.58
C SER A 159 12.57 -12.51 3.39
N GLU A 160 12.64 -13.69 2.80
CA GLU A 160 11.50 -14.57 2.57
C GLU A 160 11.66 -15.87 3.39
N GLY A 161 10.54 -16.39 3.89
CA GLY A 161 10.48 -17.72 4.49
C GLY A 161 10.76 -18.81 3.46
N LYS A 162 11.19 -19.99 3.95
CA LYS A 162 11.46 -21.14 3.07
C LYS A 162 10.19 -21.82 2.59
N ASP A 163 9.16 -21.80 3.41
CA ASP A 163 7.89 -22.46 3.11
C ASP A 163 7.08 -21.61 2.14
N LYS A 164 6.51 -22.28 1.13
CA LYS A 164 5.65 -21.67 0.12
C LYS A 164 4.33 -22.38 0.06
N ASP A 165 3.29 -21.69 -0.35
CA ASP A 165 2.00 -22.27 -0.64
C ASP A 165 1.38 -21.75 -1.94
N TRP A 166 0.47 -22.51 -2.49
CA TRP A 166 -0.33 -22.18 -3.65
C TRP A 166 -1.68 -21.61 -3.21
N PHE A 167 -2.04 -20.45 -3.78
CA PHE A 167 -3.34 -19.87 -3.53
C PHE A 167 -3.93 -19.30 -4.82
N ARG A 168 -5.26 -19.34 -4.94
CA ARG A 168 -5.98 -18.77 -6.08
C ARG A 168 -6.23 -17.29 -5.84
N GLU A 169 -5.37 -16.47 -6.37
CA GLU A 169 -5.44 -15.01 -6.28
C GLU A 169 -6.41 -14.41 -7.31
N GLY A 170 -6.90 -13.22 -7.03
CA GLY A 170 -7.55 -12.32 -7.96
C GLY A 170 -6.94 -10.93 -7.82
N CYS A 171 -7.17 -10.04 -8.77
CA CYS A 171 -6.66 -8.68 -8.74
C CYS A 171 -7.75 -7.70 -9.18
N LEU A 172 -7.85 -6.56 -8.51
CA LEU A 172 -8.81 -5.51 -8.85
C LEU A 172 -8.61 -4.96 -10.27
N SER A 173 -7.36 -4.98 -10.76
CA SER A 173 -7.03 -4.57 -12.13
C SER A 173 -7.39 -5.63 -13.19
N PHE A 174 -7.83 -6.83 -12.80
CA PHE A 174 -8.19 -7.93 -13.70
C PHE A 174 -9.60 -8.46 -13.39
N PRO A 175 -10.65 -7.77 -13.85
CA PRO A 175 -12.01 -8.10 -13.49
C PRO A 175 -12.40 -9.54 -13.90
N GLY A 176 -12.93 -10.29 -12.92
CA GLY A 176 -13.39 -11.66 -13.10
C GLY A 176 -12.30 -12.72 -13.30
N MET A 177 -11.02 -12.35 -13.27
CA MET A 177 -9.90 -13.26 -13.47
C MET A 177 -9.32 -13.74 -12.15
N ARG A 178 -9.03 -15.03 -12.06
CA ARG A 178 -8.34 -15.67 -10.93
C ARG A 178 -7.36 -16.72 -11.43
N GLY A 179 -6.25 -16.88 -10.72
CA GLY A 179 -5.26 -17.92 -11.03
C GLY A 179 -4.41 -18.29 -9.82
N LYS A 180 -3.85 -19.49 -9.83
CA LYS A 180 -2.97 -19.97 -8.76
C LYS A 180 -1.60 -19.32 -8.88
N VAL A 181 -1.12 -18.82 -7.75
CA VAL A 181 0.23 -18.27 -7.60
C VAL A 181 0.88 -18.90 -6.38
N GLU A 182 2.15 -19.30 -6.51
CA GLU A 182 2.97 -19.76 -5.40
C GLU A 182 3.68 -18.56 -4.76
N ARG A 183 3.57 -18.46 -3.43
CA ARG A 183 4.28 -17.41 -2.68
C ARG A 183 4.86 -17.96 -1.38
N PRO A 184 5.98 -17.36 -0.90
CA PRO A 184 6.43 -17.56 0.49
C PRO A 184 5.31 -17.27 1.48
N THR A 185 5.16 -18.15 2.49
CA THR A 185 4.15 -17.99 3.55
C THR A 185 4.55 -16.98 4.62
N GLU A 186 5.80 -16.52 4.58
CA GLU A 186 6.33 -15.53 5.49
C GLU A 186 7.28 -14.59 4.74
N VAL A 187 7.19 -13.28 5.01
CA VAL A 187 8.12 -12.26 4.51
C VAL A 187 8.46 -11.28 5.63
N LYS A 188 9.76 -10.95 5.75
CA LYS A 188 10.24 -9.85 6.57
C LYS A 188 10.38 -8.62 5.68
N ILE A 189 9.80 -7.50 6.10
CA ILE A 189 9.74 -6.28 5.31
C ILE A 189 10.24 -5.08 6.09
N GLU A 190 10.78 -4.12 5.36
CA GLU A 190 11.01 -2.75 5.81
C GLU A 190 10.16 -1.81 4.97
N ALA A 191 9.65 -0.74 5.58
CA ALA A 191 8.88 0.29 4.90
C ALA A 191 8.94 1.60 5.69
N GLN A 192 8.21 2.60 5.23
CA GLN A 192 7.95 3.84 5.96
C GLN A 192 6.44 3.98 6.20
N ASP A 193 6.08 4.53 7.36
CA ASP A 193 4.70 4.91 7.65
C ASP A 193 4.33 6.25 6.96
N VAL A 194 3.12 6.73 7.17
CA VAL A 194 2.62 7.99 6.57
C VAL A 194 3.29 9.24 7.15
N GLU A 195 4.00 9.12 8.25
CA GLU A 195 4.85 10.16 8.86
C GLU A 195 6.30 10.10 8.39
N GLY A 196 6.71 9.05 7.67
CA GLY A 196 8.07 8.82 7.20
C GLY A 196 8.95 8.06 8.20
N ASN A 197 8.39 7.54 9.28
CA ASN A 197 9.14 6.71 10.22
C ASN A 197 9.43 5.35 9.60
N ASN A 198 10.66 4.87 9.76
CA ASN A 198 11.00 3.51 9.32
C ASN A 198 10.33 2.47 10.22
N ILE A 199 9.73 1.49 9.59
CA ILE A 199 9.02 0.40 10.23
C ILE A 199 9.51 -0.94 9.67
N GLU A 200 9.59 -1.94 10.53
CA GLU A 200 10.00 -3.30 10.16
C GLU A 200 9.05 -4.31 10.81
N PHE A 201 8.58 -5.29 10.04
CA PHE A 201 7.80 -6.41 10.58
C PHE A 201 7.94 -7.67 9.77
N THR A 202 7.51 -8.78 10.37
CA THR A 202 7.34 -10.06 9.69
C THR A 202 5.86 -10.31 9.46
N LEU A 203 5.48 -10.47 8.22
CA LEU A 203 4.13 -10.84 7.81
C LEU A 203 4.05 -12.34 7.54
N LYS A 204 2.91 -12.97 7.87
CA LYS A 204 2.70 -14.42 7.73
C LYS A 204 1.35 -14.75 7.09
N GLY A 205 1.28 -15.92 6.46
CA GLY A 205 0.06 -16.49 5.90
C GLY A 205 -0.61 -15.54 4.89
N PHE A 206 -1.93 -15.34 5.03
CA PHE A 206 -2.69 -14.53 4.09
C PHE A 206 -2.24 -13.05 4.05
N THR A 207 -1.84 -12.48 5.19
CA THR A 207 -1.30 -11.11 5.25
C THR A 207 -0.02 -10.97 4.44
N ALA A 208 0.89 -11.97 4.54
CA ALA A 208 2.10 -11.99 3.72
C ALA A 208 1.78 -12.10 2.22
N ARG A 209 0.74 -12.85 1.87
CA ARG A 209 0.28 -13.01 0.49
C ARG A 209 -0.27 -11.72 -0.09
N VAL A 210 -1.16 -11.03 0.64
CA VAL A 210 -1.70 -9.73 0.22
C VAL A 210 -0.58 -8.73 0.01
N PHE A 211 0.33 -8.60 0.99
CA PHE A 211 1.50 -7.73 0.85
C PHE A 211 2.31 -8.04 -0.41
N GLN A 212 2.65 -9.30 -0.66
CA GLN A 212 3.45 -9.69 -1.83
C GLN A 212 2.74 -9.42 -3.16
N HIS A 213 1.40 -9.55 -3.20
CA HIS A 213 0.61 -9.20 -4.36
C HIS A 213 0.71 -7.70 -4.68
N GLU A 214 0.52 -6.84 -3.66
CA GLU A 214 0.64 -5.38 -3.82
C GLU A 214 2.09 -4.94 -4.08
N PHE A 215 3.07 -5.64 -3.48
CA PHE A 215 4.48 -5.39 -3.73
C PHE A 215 4.87 -5.66 -5.18
N ASP A 216 4.33 -6.70 -5.80
CA ASP A 216 4.53 -6.99 -7.22
C ASP A 216 4.08 -5.81 -8.09
N HIS A 217 2.93 -5.20 -7.81
CA HIS A 217 2.47 -4.00 -8.53
C HIS A 217 3.47 -2.85 -8.44
N LEU A 218 4.15 -2.68 -7.29
CA LEU A 218 5.20 -1.66 -7.14
C LEU A 218 6.48 -1.97 -7.93
N GLN A 219 6.66 -3.22 -8.39
CA GLN A 219 7.74 -3.66 -9.26
C GLN A 219 7.32 -3.73 -10.74
N GLY A 220 6.09 -3.30 -11.08
CA GLY A 220 5.53 -3.47 -12.42
C GLY A 220 5.26 -4.93 -12.81
N THR A 221 5.28 -5.84 -11.84
CA THR A 221 4.94 -7.25 -12.00
C THR A 221 3.46 -7.44 -11.73
N LEU A 222 2.77 -8.17 -12.61
CA LEU A 222 1.34 -8.43 -12.46
C LEU A 222 1.12 -9.90 -12.12
N PHE A 223 -0.01 -10.21 -11.48
CA PHE A 223 -0.22 -11.56 -10.92
C PHE A 223 -0.18 -12.67 -11.98
N HIS A 224 -0.56 -12.40 -13.23
CA HIS A 224 -0.45 -13.37 -14.32
C HIS A 224 1.02 -13.66 -14.72
N ASP A 225 1.96 -12.74 -14.45
CA ASP A 225 3.39 -12.97 -14.63
C ASP A 225 3.95 -14.02 -13.65
N ARG A 226 3.23 -14.25 -12.53
CA ARG A 226 3.56 -15.23 -11.48
C ARG A 226 2.87 -16.59 -11.68
N MET A 227 1.95 -16.68 -12.62
CA MET A 227 1.22 -17.93 -12.86
C MET A 227 2.11 -18.99 -13.49
N PRO A 228 1.98 -20.27 -13.09
CA PRO A 228 2.56 -21.36 -13.83
C PRO A 228 1.90 -21.47 -15.22
N GLU A 229 2.59 -22.12 -16.14
CA GLU A 229 2.19 -22.22 -17.55
C GLU A 229 0.73 -22.70 -17.75
N GLU A 230 0.28 -23.66 -16.93
CA GLU A 230 -1.08 -24.20 -16.99
C GLU A 230 -2.15 -23.16 -16.60
N GLU A 231 -1.92 -22.43 -15.48
CA GLU A 231 -2.85 -21.39 -15.03
C GLU A 231 -2.84 -20.19 -15.99
N PHE A 232 -1.67 -19.81 -16.52
CA PHE A 232 -1.54 -18.77 -17.54
C PHE A 232 -2.29 -19.16 -18.82
N ALA A 233 -2.13 -20.41 -19.31
CA ALA A 233 -2.84 -20.90 -20.50
C ALA A 233 -4.37 -20.88 -20.33
N ALA A 234 -4.87 -21.07 -19.10
CA ALA A 234 -6.30 -21.02 -18.81
C ALA A 234 -6.89 -19.60 -18.90
N VAL A 235 -6.10 -18.57 -18.57
CA VAL A 235 -6.54 -17.16 -18.58
C VAL A 235 -6.11 -16.40 -19.84
N HIS A 236 -5.25 -16.98 -20.68
CA HIS A 236 -4.63 -16.34 -21.82
C HIS A 236 -5.64 -15.68 -22.79
N SER A 237 -6.69 -16.39 -23.19
CA SER A 237 -7.69 -15.85 -24.12
C SER A 237 -8.37 -14.59 -23.54
N ARG A 238 -8.61 -14.59 -22.22
CA ARG A 238 -9.20 -13.43 -21.55
C ARG A 238 -8.24 -12.26 -21.48
N LEU A 239 -6.94 -12.51 -21.29
CA LEU A 239 -5.93 -11.45 -21.35
C LEU A 239 -5.88 -10.80 -22.73
N VAL A 240 -5.89 -11.60 -23.80
CA VAL A 240 -5.93 -11.08 -25.20
C VAL A 240 -7.19 -10.25 -25.44
N GLU A 241 -8.37 -10.70 -24.99
CA GLU A 241 -9.61 -9.93 -25.10
C GLU A 241 -9.50 -8.57 -24.41
N LEU A 242 -8.92 -8.53 -23.20
CA LEU A 242 -8.72 -7.26 -22.47
C LEU A 242 -7.74 -6.32 -23.20
N GLU A 243 -6.71 -6.88 -23.84
CA GLU A 243 -5.74 -6.11 -24.63
C GLU A 243 -6.39 -5.52 -25.89
N ASP A 244 -7.15 -6.32 -26.60
CA ASP A 244 -7.84 -5.89 -27.83
C ASP A 244 -8.92 -4.84 -27.52
N ASP A 245 -9.69 -5.04 -26.45
CA ASP A 245 -10.68 -4.09 -25.96
C ASP A 245 -10.02 -2.75 -25.57
N PHE A 246 -8.89 -2.82 -24.86
CA PHE A 246 -8.17 -1.61 -24.45
C PHE A 246 -7.66 -0.82 -25.64
N VAL A 247 -7.04 -1.49 -26.64
CA VAL A 247 -6.52 -0.84 -27.84
C VAL A 247 -7.65 -0.24 -28.67
N ALA A 248 -8.79 -0.94 -28.80
CA ALA A 248 -9.95 -0.41 -29.50
C ALA A 248 -10.44 0.93 -28.92
N HIS A 249 -10.35 1.10 -27.60
CA HIS A 249 -10.75 2.34 -26.92
C HIS A 249 -9.59 3.34 -26.75
N ASN A 250 -8.34 2.91 -26.88
CA ASN A 250 -7.14 3.72 -26.66
C ASN A 250 -6.09 3.47 -27.76
N PRO A 251 -6.37 3.73 -29.05
CA PRO A 251 -5.45 3.35 -30.13
C PRO A 251 -4.08 4.06 -30.05
N SER A 252 -4.01 5.23 -29.42
CA SER A 252 -2.74 5.96 -29.21
C SER A 252 -1.81 5.33 -28.17
N LEU A 253 -2.29 4.35 -27.40
CA LEU A 253 -1.53 3.64 -26.36
C LEU A 253 -1.12 2.22 -26.80
N GLU A 254 -1.42 1.79 -28.02
CA GLU A 254 -1.14 0.44 -28.50
C GLU A 254 0.34 0.06 -28.35
N ASP A 255 1.25 0.96 -28.74
CA ASP A 255 2.70 0.73 -28.66
C ASP A 255 3.25 0.78 -27.22
N GLN A 256 2.44 1.20 -26.24
CA GLN A 256 2.84 1.34 -24.85
C GLN A 256 2.43 0.13 -24.00
N ILE A 257 1.52 -0.71 -24.48
CA ILE A 257 1.10 -1.89 -23.74
C ILE A 257 2.06 -3.07 -24.00
N ARG A 258 2.31 -3.85 -22.95
CA ARG A 258 2.99 -5.13 -23.07
C ARG A 258 1.97 -6.23 -23.26
N ARG A 259 1.76 -6.64 -24.52
CA ARG A 259 0.85 -7.75 -24.85
C ARG A 259 1.37 -9.09 -24.34
N VAL A 260 0.46 -9.98 -23.96
CA VAL A 260 0.81 -11.37 -23.73
C VAL A 260 1.23 -12.02 -25.05
N GLY A 261 2.28 -12.82 -25.01
CA GLY A 261 2.75 -13.57 -26.18
C GLY A 261 1.76 -14.66 -26.61
N PRO A 262 2.14 -15.50 -27.58
CA PRO A 262 1.30 -16.59 -28.04
C PRO A 262 0.97 -17.54 -26.88
N LYS A 263 -0.22 -18.16 -26.95
CA LYS A 263 -0.67 -19.13 -25.95
C LYS A 263 0.37 -20.25 -25.79
N PRO A 264 0.78 -20.60 -24.58
CA PRO A 264 1.68 -21.73 -24.37
C PRO A 264 1.13 -23.00 -24.99
N ALA A 265 1.98 -23.76 -25.72
CA ALA A 265 1.59 -25.04 -26.25
C ALA A 265 1.28 -26.00 -25.09
N ARG A 266 0.12 -26.68 -25.13
CA ARG A 266 -0.14 -27.77 -24.18
C ARG A 266 0.96 -28.82 -24.36
N LYS A 267 1.78 -29.01 -23.32
CA LYS A 267 2.62 -30.18 -23.24
C LYS A 267 1.68 -31.38 -23.13
N LEU A 268 1.48 -32.10 -24.25
CA LEU A 268 0.91 -33.43 -24.23
C LEU A 268 1.91 -34.29 -23.44
N PHE A 269 1.69 -34.49 -22.15
CA PHE A 269 2.36 -35.57 -21.43
C PHE A 269 1.94 -36.84 -22.15
N GLY A 270 2.94 -37.47 -22.84
CA GLY A 270 2.74 -38.65 -23.64
C GLY A 270 2.14 -39.75 -22.79
N ILE A 271 1.04 -40.29 -23.28
CA ILE A 271 0.65 -41.65 -22.99
C ILE A 271 1.68 -42.52 -23.73
N LEU A 272 2.63 -43.05 -23.02
CA LEU A 272 3.38 -44.25 -23.38
C LEU A 272 2.92 -45.39 -22.49
#